data_d73c2f4b8346cc6c2a4ea628ed6ebcf3
#
_entry.id   d73c2f4b8346cc6c2a4ea628ed6ebcf3
#
_cell.length_a   1.000
_cell.length_b   1.000
_cell.length_c   1.000
_cell.angle_alpha   90.00
_cell.angle_beta   90.00
_cell.angle_gamma   90.00
#
_symmetry.space_group_name_H-M   'P 1'
#
loop_
_entity.id
_entity.type
_entity.pdbx_description
1 polymer ?
#
loop_
_entity_poly.entity_id
_entity_poly.type
_entity_poly.pdbx_seq_one_letter_code
_entity_poly.pdbx_strand_id
1 'polypeptide(L)'
;MDMTRRTMIGSLPLAAVSAAAALARENGKPNTKMKIYLSCGAIGVKATMAQALDYAAQYGFEAIEADAGWLASAPESDVAQFLVRMKEREIVWAQAGLPVEFKKSEEEFQAGLKTLPATAKALQRAGVTRVGTWIMSAHPTLTYRENFKAHSQRLRQVAGVLGDHGCRLGMEYLGPKTLWASSRYPFIHTMPEMKELIAEMGRPNVGIVLDSWHWYTAGGTLADLKTLTNKDVVSIDLNDAPQNIPLDQQQDGQRELPCATGVIDLAGFLNTLNTLGCDAPVRCEPFNAALRAMPPDEALRATIASMRKAFSLIRA
;
A
#
# COMPACT_ATOMS: atom_id res chain seq x y z
N MET A 1 63.32 23.31 14.87
CA MET A 1 62.83 22.06 15.45
C MET A 1 61.31 22.16 15.46
N ASP A 2 60.70 21.58 14.45
CA ASP A 2 59.27 21.67 14.23
C ASP A 2 58.71 20.24 14.23
N MET A 3 57.87 19.94 15.22
CA MET A 3 57.27 18.62 15.38
C MET A 3 55.78 18.70 15.01
N THR A 4 55.50 18.38 13.74
CA THR A 4 54.13 18.21 13.22
C THR A 4 53.47 16.97 13.85
N ARG A 5 52.43 17.19 14.64
CA ARG A 5 51.52 16.16 15.11
C ARG A 5 50.59 15.73 13.95
N ARG A 6 50.76 14.51 13.45
CA ARG A 6 49.81 13.82 12.59
C ARG A 6 48.68 13.25 13.44
N THR A 7 47.49 13.76 13.28
CA THR A 7 46.26 13.18 13.83
C THR A 7 45.86 11.98 12.94
N MET A 8 45.94 10.78 13.49
CA MET A 8 45.39 9.59 12.83
C MET A 8 43.88 9.60 13.00
N ILE A 9 43.18 9.76 11.89
CA ILE A 9 41.73 9.50 11.82
C ILE A 9 41.59 8.00 11.63
N GLY A 10 41.20 7.29 12.70
CA GLY A 10 40.89 5.88 12.66
C GLY A 10 39.59 5.64 11.93
N SER A 11 39.64 5.01 10.77
CA SER A 11 38.48 4.48 10.06
C SER A 11 37.96 3.29 10.82
N LEU A 12 36.74 3.40 11.38
CA LEU A 12 36.00 2.26 11.94
C LEU A 12 35.65 1.26 10.82
N PRO A 13 35.83 -0.04 11.03
CA PRO A 13 35.53 -1.04 10.01
C PRO A 13 34.03 -1.11 9.70
N LEU A 14 33.70 -1.18 8.41
CA LEU A 14 32.34 -1.27 7.85
C LEU A 14 31.47 -2.37 8.52
N ALA A 15 32.09 -3.44 9.03
CA ALA A 15 31.43 -4.53 9.75
C ALA A 15 30.82 -4.12 11.10
N ALA A 16 31.41 -3.14 11.80
CA ALA A 16 30.88 -2.67 13.10
C ALA A 16 29.61 -1.81 12.94
N VAL A 17 29.50 -1.07 11.82
CA VAL A 17 28.30 -0.27 11.50
C VAL A 17 27.12 -1.18 11.13
N SER A 18 27.39 -2.29 10.44
CA SER A 18 26.37 -3.29 10.05
C SER A 18 25.82 -4.05 11.28
N ALA A 19 26.67 -4.43 12.23
CA ALA A 19 26.24 -5.12 13.46
C ALA A 19 25.44 -4.22 14.42
N ALA A 20 25.85 -2.96 14.57
CA ALA A 20 25.10 -1.99 15.39
C ALA A 20 23.73 -1.65 14.78
N ALA A 21 23.62 -1.58 13.44
CA ALA A 21 22.37 -1.41 12.74
C ALA A 21 21.45 -2.65 12.84
N ALA A 22 22.02 -3.86 12.87
CA ALA A 22 21.27 -5.11 13.07
C ALA A 22 20.75 -5.23 14.52
N LEU A 23 21.58 -4.92 15.52
CA LEU A 23 21.18 -4.92 16.94
C LEU A 23 20.14 -3.83 17.28
N ALA A 24 20.20 -2.67 16.64
CA ALA A 24 19.16 -1.64 16.76
C ALA A 24 17.83 -2.06 16.07
N ARG A 25 17.86 -3.03 15.15
CA ARG A 25 16.66 -3.62 14.54
C ARG A 25 15.95 -4.63 15.45
N GLU A 26 16.64 -5.32 16.35
CA GLU A 26 16.05 -6.36 17.22
C GLU A 26 15.44 -5.78 18.50
N ASN A 27 15.97 -4.67 19.01
CA ASN A 27 15.47 -4.05 20.24
C ASN A 27 14.36 -3.04 19.94
N GLY A 28 13.11 -3.53 19.81
CA GLY A 28 11.92 -2.69 19.71
C GLY A 28 11.01 -2.87 18.52
N LYS A 29 11.18 -3.94 17.70
CA LYS A 29 10.15 -4.25 16.68
C LYS A 29 8.84 -4.61 17.38
N PRO A 30 7.72 -3.98 16.98
CA PRO A 30 6.43 -4.36 17.51
C PRO A 30 6.12 -5.82 17.14
N ASN A 31 5.45 -6.54 18.06
CA ASN A 31 4.98 -7.91 17.78
C ASN A 31 3.79 -7.86 16.81
N THR A 32 4.09 -7.81 15.53
CA THR A 32 3.08 -7.75 14.46
C THR A 32 3.52 -8.56 13.24
N LYS A 33 2.54 -9.09 12.50
CA LYS A 33 2.74 -9.75 11.21
C LYS A 33 2.75 -8.77 10.03
N MET A 34 2.25 -7.57 10.25
CA MET A 34 2.24 -6.50 9.24
C MET A 34 3.67 -6.09 8.91
N LYS A 35 3.93 -5.80 7.62
CA LYS A 35 5.25 -5.39 7.13
C LYS A 35 5.18 -4.02 6.47
N ILE A 36 6.12 -3.15 6.80
CA ILE A 36 6.24 -1.84 6.14
C ILE A 36 6.82 -2.05 4.74
N TYR A 37 6.09 -1.61 3.71
CA TYR A 37 6.59 -1.70 2.35
C TYR A 37 6.80 -0.33 1.68
N LEU A 38 7.71 -0.34 0.71
CA LEU A 38 8.02 0.82 -0.13
C LEU A 38 7.22 0.76 -1.43
N SER A 39 6.41 1.81 -1.67
CA SER A 39 5.88 2.19 -2.97
C SER A 39 6.52 3.51 -3.37
N CYS A 40 7.52 3.48 -4.24
CA CYS A 40 8.27 4.67 -4.65
C CYS A 40 7.36 5.73 -5.27
N GLY A 41 6.41 5.32 -6.12
CA GLY A 41 5.48 6.22 -6.80
C GLY A 41 4.55 6.97 -5.83
N ALA A 42 4.11 6.33 -4.75
CA ALA A 42 3.22 6.94 -3.75
C ALA A 42 3.86 8.16 -3.06
N ILE A 43 5.17 8.14 -2.88
CA ILE A 43 5.96 9.21 -2.23
C ILE A 43 6.71 10.11 -3.22
N GLY A 44 6.42 10.00 -4.53
CA GLY A 44 7.02 10.86 -5.56
C GLY A 44 8.43 10.47 -6.00
N VAL A 45 8.96 9.34 -5.55
CA VAL A 45 10.29 8.84 -5.94
C VAL A 45 10.17 8.01 -7.22
N LYS A 46 10.90 8.40 -8.26
CA LYS A 46 11.04 7.60 -9.49
C LYS A 46 12.14 6.56 -9.30
N ALA A 47 11.81 5.29 -9.51
CA ALA A 47 12.77 4.19 -9.35
C ALA A 47 12.42 3.02 -10.27
N THR A 48 13.45 2.35 -10.77
CA THR A 48 13.31 1.01 -11.35
C THR A 48 13.08 -0.02 -10.25
N MET A 49 12.65 -1.24 -10.59
CA MET A 49 12.51 -2.32 -9.61
C MET A 49 13.81 -2.59 -8.84
N ALA A 50 14.97 -2.56 -9.55
CA ALA A 50 16.28 -2.73 -8.92
C ALA A 50 16.59 -1.63 -7.90
N GLN A 51 16.32 -0.36 -8.25
CA GLN A 51 16.50 0.77 -7.34
C GLN A 51 15.51 0.72 -6.16
N ALA A 52 14.26 0.33 -6.39
CA ALA A 52 13.28 0.17 -5.31
C ALA A 52 13.72 -0.88 -4.28
N LEU A 53 14.30 -2.00 -4.75
CA LEU A 53 14.88 -3.02 -3.87
C LEU A 53 16.11 -2.49 -3.11
N ASP A 54 16.98 -1.73 -3.77
CA ASP A 54 18.15 -1.13 -3.12
C ASP A 54 17.73 -0.09 -2.06
N TYR A 55 16.76 0.75 -2.37
CA TYR A 55 16.19 1.70 -1.41
C TYR A 55 15.51 0.99 -0.24
N ALA A 56 14.72 -0.06 -0.50
CA ALA A 56 14.07 -0.80 0.58
C ALA A 56 15.11 -1.38 1.56
N ALA A 57 16.18 -1.99 1.06
CA ALA A 57 17.25 -2.52 1.88
C ALA A 57 18.01 -1.41 2.64
N GLN A 58 18.33 -0.31 1.96
CA GLN A 58 19.10 0.81 2.53
C GLN A 58 18.34 1.52 3.66
N TYR A 59 17.04 1.76 3.50
CA TYR A 59 16.23 2.51 4.46
C TYR A 59 15.51 1.62 5.47
N GLY A 60 15.49 0.30 5.24
CA GLY A 60 14.93 -0.69 6.14
C GLY A 60 13.42 -0.85 6.03
N PHE A 61 12.90 -0.77 4.81
CA PHE A 61 11.60 -1.34 4.48
C PHE A 61 11.69 -2.87 4.40
N GLU A 62 10.59 -3.54 4.68
CA GLU A 62 10.54 -5.01 4.76
C GLU A 62 9.93 -5.66 3.51
N ALA A 63 9.26 -4.84 2.69
CA ALA A 63 8.65 -5.27 1.43
C ALA A 63 8.69 -4.14 0.39
N ILE A 64 8.43 -4.49 -0.87
CA ILE A 64 8.32 -3.55 -1.99
C ILE A 64 7.06 -3.82 -2.79
N GLU A 65 6.54 -2.79 -3.43
CA GLU A 65 5.48 -2.91 -4.43
C GLU A 65 6.00 -3.69 -5.65
N ALA A 66 5.19 -4.60 -6.18
CA ALA A 66 5.50 -5.35 -7.38
C ALA A 66 5.00 -4.58 -8.62
N ASP A 67 5.85 -4.42 -9.62
CA ASP A 67 5.45 -3.90 -10.92
C ASP A 67 4.96 -5.07 -11.80
N ALA A 68 3.64 -5.18 -11.97
CA ALA A 68 3.01 -6.22 -12.76
C ALA A 68 3.44 -6.20 -14.24
N GLY A 69 3.67 -5.00 -14.79
CA GLY A 69 4.13 -4.83 -16.17
C GLY A 69 5.56 -5.34 -16.36
N TRP A 70 6.45 -4.98 -15.43
CA TRP A 70 7.83 -5.48 -15.44
C TRP A 70 7.87 -7.00 -15.29
N LEU A 71 7.14 -7.57 -14.34
CA LEU A 71 7.08 -9.02 -14.12
C LEU A 71 6.53 -9.79 -15.33
N ALA A 72 5.60 -9.19 -16.08
CA ALA A 72 5.03 -9.79 -17.28
C ALA A 72 5.93 -9.70 -18.52
N SER A 73 6.82 -8.70 -18.60
CA SER A 73 7.63 -8.41 -19.77
C SER A 73 9.12 -8.71 -19.64
N ALA A 74 9.66 -8.76 -18.42
CA ALA A 74 11.06 -9.04 -18.17
C ALA A 74 11.42 -10.50 -18.50
N PRO A 75 12.66 -10.75 -18.99
CA PRO A 75 13.17 -12.12 -19.13
C PRO A 75 13.08 -12.92 -17.84
N GLU A 76 12.76 -14.21 -17.94
CA GLU A 76 12.62 -15.07 -16.74
C GLU A 76 13.92 -15.14 -15.92
N SER A 77 15.08 -15.09 -16.57
CA SER A 77 16.39 -15.02 -15.91
C SER A 77 16.54 -13.80 -15.01
N ASP A 78 16.05 -12.63 -15.48
CA ASP A 78 16.18 -11.37 -14.75
C ASP A 78 15.25 -11.35 -13.53
N VAL A 79 14.02 -11.87 -13.69
CA VAL A 79 13.08 -12.07 -12.58
C VAL A 79 13.67 -13.03 -11.56
N ALA A 80 14.24 -14.16 -12.00
CA ALA A 80 14.86 -15.13 -11.10
C ALA A 80 16.04 -14.52 -10.29
N GLN A 81 16.93 -13.77 -10.96
CA GLN A 81 18.02 -13.06 -10.28
C GLN A 81 17.51 -12.00 -9.29
N PHE A 82 16.45 -11.29 -9.68
CA PHE A 82 15.82 -10.31 -8.80
C PHE A 82 15.25 -10.96 -7.53
N LEU A 83 14.58 -12.10 -7.65
CA LEU A 83 14.05 -12.86 -6.51
C LEU A 83 15.15 -13.37 -5.58
N VAL A 84 16.31 -13.79 -6.13
CA VAL A 84 17.48 -14.14 -5.31
C VAL A 84 17.95 -12.94 -4.50
N ARG A 85 18.09 -11.75 -5.13
CA ARG A 85 18.49 -10.51 -4.44
C ARG A 85 17.46 -10.10 -3.35
N MET A 86 16.15 -10.27 -3.59
CA MET A 86 15.13 -10.02 -2.58
C MET A 86 15.32 -10.94 -1.37
N LYS A 87 15.54 -12.24 -1.60
CA LYS A 87 15.77 -13.23 -0.54
C LYS A 87 17.02 -12.92 0.28
N GLU A 88 18.13 -12.58 -0.35
CA GLU A 88 19.39 -12.20 0.31
C GLU A 88 19.24 -10.98 1.21
N ARG A 89 18.30 -10.09 0.89
CA ARG A 89 18.02 -8.85 1.63
C ARG A 89 16.83 -8.97 2.59
N GLU A 90 16.22 -10.16 2.68
CA GLU A 90 15.02 -10.43 3.51
C GLU A 90 13.83 -9.50 3.17
N ILE A 91 13.74 -9.05 1.91
CA ILE A 91 12.65 -8.22 1.40
C ILE A 91 11.67 -9.12 0.66
N VAL A 92 10.36 -8.89 0.89
CA VAL A 92 9.28 -9.64 0.26
C VAL A 92 8.43 -8.75 -0.65
N TRP A 93 7.58 -9.37 -1.46
CA TRP A 93 6.55 -8.64 -2.19
C TRP A 93 5.45 -8.14 -1.25
N ALA A 94 4.96 -6.93 -1.50
CA ALA A 94 3.76 -6.39 -0.86
C ALA A 94 2.51 -6.69 -1.71
N GLN A 95 2.21 -5.81 -2.65
CA GLN A 95 1.13 -5.97 -3.61
C GLN A 95 1.57 -5.45 -4.98
N ALA A 96 0.82 -5.81 -6.04
CA ALA A 96 0.90 -5.19 -7.35
C ALA A 96 -0.35 -4.32 -7.60
N GLY A 97 -0.25 -3.32 -8.44
CA GLY A 97 -1.42 -2.61 -8.97
C GLY A 97 -2.19 -3.48 -9.96
N LEU A 98 -3.52 -3.37 -9.99
CA LEU A 98 -4.37 -4.06 -10.97
C LEU A 98 -4.17 -3.47 -12.37
N PRO A 99 -3.71 -4.24 -13.37
CA PRO A 99 -3.47 -3.75 -14.72
C PRO A 99 -4.71 -3.82 -15.63
N VAL A 100 -5.91 -3.72 -15.07
CA VAL A 100 -7.18 -3.77 -15.81
C VAL A 100 -7.97 -2.51 -15.54
N GLU A 101 -8.29 -1.77 -16.60
CA GLU A 101 -9.14 -0.59 -16.49
C GLU A 101 -10.62 -0.99 -16.53
N PHE A 102 -11.19 -1.18 -15.37
CA PHE A 102 -12.60 -1.60 -15.22
C PHE A 102 -13.58 -0.42 -15.02
N LYS A 103 -13.08 0.80 -14.82
CA LYS A 103 -13.87 2.00 -14.52
C LYS A 103 -14.37 2.73 -15.78
N LYS A 104 -13.77 2.43 -16.92
CA LYS A 104 -14.04 3.10 -18.20
C LYS A 104 -14.96 2.29 -19.11
N SER A 105 -14.72 2.37 -20.42
CA SER A 105 -15.51 1.69 -21.43
C SER A 105 -15.44 0.16 -21.32
N GLU A 106 -16.43 -0.51 -21.90
CA GLU A 106 -16.42 -1.97 -21.99
C GLU A 106 -15.25 -2.47 -22.84
N GLU A 107 -14.91 -1.73 -23.90
CA GLU A 107 -13.78 -2.06 -24.79
C GLU A 107 -12.45 -2.06 -24.02
N GLU A 108 -12.18 -1.00 -23.24
CA GLU A 108 -10.96 -0.92 -22.40
C GLU A 108 -10.92 -2.02 -21.34
N PHE A 109 -12.07 -2.33 -20.75
CA PHE A 109 -12.17 -3.42 -19.78
C PHE A 109 -11.85 -4.77 -20.43
N GLN A 110 -12.48 -5.11 -21.56
CA GLN A 110 -12.26 -6.38 -22.26
C GLN A 110 -10.82 -6.51 -22.77
N ALA A 111 -10.21 -5.40 -23.22
CA ALA A 111 -8.79 -5.38 -23.61
C ALA A 111 -7.87 -5.74 -22.43
N GLY A 112 -8.10 -5.14 -21.27
CA GLY A 112 -7.34 -5.46 -20.04
C GLY A 112 -7.61 -6.88 -19.54
N LEU A 113 -8.85 -7.33 -19.55
CA LEU A 113 -9.23 -8.67 -19.12
C LEU A 113 -8.58 -9.76 -19.98
N LYS A 114 -8.46 -9.52 -21.29
CA LYS A 114 -7.80 -10.44 -22.23
C LYS A 114 -6.32 -10.66 -21.90
N THR A 115 -5.62 -9.65 -21.42
CA THR A 115 -4.18 -9.72 -21.10
C THR A 115 -3.93 -10.16 -19.65
N LEU A 116 -4.92 -10.06 -18.79
CA LEU A 116 -4.79 -10.36 -17.37
C LEU A 116 -4.27 -11.78 -17.04
N PRO A 117 -4.67 -12.88 -17.74
CA PRO A 117 -4.15 -14.21 -17.44
C PRO A 117 -2.64 -14.33 -17.57
N ALA A 118 -2.04 -13.68 -18.58
CA ALA A 118 -0.59 -13.67 -18.75
C ALA A 118 0.12 -12.93 -17.60
N THR A 119 -0.42 -11.77 -17.22
CA THR A 119 0.09 -11.00 -16.08
C THR A 119 -0.09 -11.76 -14.76
N ALA A 120 -1.25 -12.35 -14.50
CA ALA A 120 -1.51 -13.13 -13.31
C ALA A 120 -0.57 -14.34 -13.19
N LYS A 121 -0.27 -15.02 -14.31
CA LYS A 121 0.73 -16.08 -14.36
C LYS A 121 2.14 -15.57 -14.01
N ALA A 122 2.51 -14.38 -14.47
CA ALA A 122 3.80 -13.77 -14.14
C ALA A 122 3.88 -13.41 -12.64
N LEU A 123 2.81 -12.83 -12.07
CA LEU A 123 2.70 -12.58 -10.63
C LEU A 123 2.84 -13.86 -9.82
N GLN A 124 2.13 -14.93 -10.21
CA GLN A 124 2.22 -16.25 -9.57
C GLN A 124 3.64 -16.80 -9.58
N ARG A 125 4.33 -16.78 -10.74
CA ARG A 125 5.74 -17.24 -10.84
C ARG A 125 6.68 -16.45 -9.94
N ALA A 126 6.44 -15.15 -9.79
CA ALA A 126 7.23 -14.29 -8.91
C ALA A 126 6.86 -14.42 -7.43
N GLY A 127 5.79 -15.13 -7.08
CA GLY A 127 5.31 -15.26 -5.71
C GLY A 127 4.52 -14.05 -5.20
N VAL A 128 4.01 -13.19 -6.09
CA VAL A 128 3.11 -12.08 -5.73
C VAL A 128 1.70 -12.64 -5.52
N THR A 129 1.13 -12.40 -4.35
CA THR A 129 -0.18 -12.96 -3.96
C THR A 129 -1.27 -11.91 -3.72
N ARG A 130 -0.95 -10.62 -3.88
CA ARG A 130 -1.85 -9.51 -3.58
C ARG A 130 -1.85 -8.51 -4.73
N VAL A 131 -3.05 -8.10 -5.15
CA VAL A 131 -3.28 -7.10 -6.19
C VAL A 131 -4.25 -6.08 -5.65
N GLY A 132 -3.91 -4.79 -5.73
CA GLY A 132 -4.71 -3.70 -5.22
C GLY A 132 -5.29 -2.83 -6.33
N THR A 133 -6.46 -2.26 -6.09
CA THR A 133 -7.09 -1.21 -6.92
C THR A 133 -8.01 -0.34 -6.06
N TRP A 134 -8.52 0.73 -6.65
CA TRP A 134 -9.44 1.66 -6.01
C TRP A 134 -10.70 1.87 -6.85
N ILE A 135 -11.80 2.28 -6.20
CA ILE A 135 -13.11 2.52 -6.82
C ILE A 135 -13.45 4.00 -6.70
N MET A 136 -13.83 4.64 -7.82
CA MET A 136 -14.32 6.01 -7.78
C MET A 136 -15.61 6.11 -6.97
N SER A 137 -15.65 7.07 -6.04
CA SER A 137 -16.79 7.26 -5.14
C SER A 137 -17.93 8.11 -5.72
N ALA A 138 -17.88 8.46 -6.99
CA ALA A 138 -18.95 9.15 -7.71
C ALA A 138 -18.91 8.85 -9.20
N HIS A 139 -20.07 8.99 -9.89
CA HIS A 139 -20.17 8.80 -11.33
C HIS A 139 -21.04 9.89 -11.97
N PRO A 140 -20.69 10.43 -13.17
CA PRO A 140 -21.43 11.51 -13.80
C PRO A 140 -22.77 11.06 -14.41
N THR A 141 -22.91 9.81 -14.83
CA THR A 141 -24.05 9.33 -15.60
C THR A 141 -24.72 8.09 -15.02
N LEU A 142 -23.96 7.12 -14.48
CA LEU A 142 -24.53 5.89 -13.93
C LEU A 142 -25.08 6.15 -12.52
N THR A 143 -26.32 5.72 -12.30
CA THR A 143 -26.89 5.67 -10.94
C THR A 143 -26.11 4.69 -10.07
N TYR A 144 -26.28 4.76 -8.74
CA TYR A 144 -25.63 3.83 -7.80
C TYR A 144 -25.83 2.36 -8.22
N ARG A 145 -27.08 1.97 -8.53
CA ARG A 145 -27.42 0.58 -8.87
C ARG A 145 -26.78 0.12 -10.18
N GLU A 146 -26.77 0.97 -11.20
CA GLU A 146 -26.13 0.65 -12.50
C GLU A 146 -24.63 0.51 -12.34
N ASN A 147 -23.99 1.44 -11.61
CA ASN A 147 -22.56 1.43 -11.34
C ASN A 147 -22.15 0.23 -10.48
N PHE A 148 -22.95 -0.11 -9.45
CA PHE A 148 -22.75 -1.28 -8.61
C PHE A 148 -22.82 -2.58 -9.42
N LYS A 149 -23.81 -2.72 -10.29
CA LYS A 149 -23.93 -3.87 -11.19
C LYS A 149 -22.74 -4.00 -12.14
N ALA A 150 -22.31 -2.89 -12.75
CA ALA A 150 -21.16 -2.88 -13.65
C ALA A 150 -19.86 -3.29 -12.92
N HIS A 151 -19.61 -2.71 -11.73
CA HIS A 151 -18.43 -3.04 -10.92
C HIS A 151 -18.46 -4.49 -10.46
N SER A 152 -19.59 -4.98 -9.91
CA SER A 152 -19.68 -6.36 -9.44
C SER A 152 -19.45 -7.37 -10.56
N GLN A 153 -19.99 -7.13 -11.75
CA GLN A 153 -19.81 -8.03 -12.90
C GLN A 153 -18.37 -8.04 -13.43
N ARG A 154 -17.76 -6.85 -13.61
CA ARG A 154 -16.40 -6.72 -14.12
C ARG A 154 -15.36 -7.26 -13.12
N LEU A 155 -15.46 -6.83 -11.87
CA LEU A 155 -14.50 -7.23 -10.84
C LEU A 155 -14.63 -8.70 -10.44
N ARG A 156 -15.81 -9.32 -10.56
CA ARG A 156 -16.01 -10.77 -10.41
C ARG A 156 -15.17 -11.55 -11.44
N GLN A 157 -15.10 -11.09 -12.70
CA GLN A 157 -14.30 -11.71 -13.75
C GLN A 157 -12.80 -11.55 -13.44
N VAL A 158 -12.37 -10.33 -13.10
CA VAL A 158 -10.99 -10.04 -12.69
C VAL A 158 -10.56 -10.91 -11.51
N ALA A 159 -11.38 -10.98 -10.45
CA ALA A 159 -11.11 -11.80 -9.28
C ALA A 159 -11.04 -13.28 -9.59
N GLY A 160 -11.84 -13.77 -10.54
CA GLY A 160 -11.75 -15.14 -11.04
C GLY A 160 -10.36 -15.44 -11.60
N VAL A 161 -9.91 -14.65 -12.59
CA VAL A 161 -8.58 -14.82 -13.20
C VAL A 161 -7.45 -14.73 -12.18
N LEU A 162 -7.50 -13.73 -11.28
CA LEU A 162 -6.50 -13.58 -10.22
C LEU A 162 -6.50 -14.78 -9.26
N GLY A 163 -7.68 -15.28 -8.90
CA GLY A 163 -7.84 -16.44 -8.01
C GLY A 163 -7.27 -17.72 -8.58
N ASP A 164 -7.43 -17.96 -9.88
CA ASP A 164 -6.86 -19.13 -10.60
C ASP A 164 -5.32 -19.12 -10.54
N HIS A 165 -4.71 -17.97 -10.26
CA HIS A 165 -3.26 -17.80 -10.10
C HIS A 165 -2.83 -17.51 -8.65
N GLY A 166 -3.70 -17.78 -7.67
CA GLY A 166 -3.37 -17.61 -6.24
C GLY A 166 -3.26 -16.16 -5.75
N CYS A 167 -3.76 -15.20 -6.54
CA CYS A 167 -3.75 -13.79 -6.16
C CYS A 167 -5.08 -13.37 -5.52
N ARG A 168 -4.99 -12.55 -4.48
CA ARG A 168 -6.11 -11.85 -3.85
C ARG A 168 -6.30 -10.48 -4.49
N LEU A 169 -7.54 -10.05 -4.69
CA LEU A 169 -7.90 -8.71 -5.15
C LEU A 169 -8.33 -7.85 -3.95
N GLY A 170 -7.63 -6.76 -3.69
CA GLY A 170 -8.01 -5.71 -2.76
C GLY A 170 -8.64 -4.54 -3.47
N MET A 171 -9.74 -4.02 -2.93
CA MET A 171 -10.40 -2.83 -3.45
C MET A 171 -10.48 -1.77 -2.37
N GLU A 172 -10.11 -0.54 -2.73
CA GLU A 172 -10.18 0.62 -1.87
C GLU A 172 -11.44 1.44 -2.17
N TYR A 173 -12.16 1.84 -1.13
CA TYR A 173 -13.21 2.86 -1.22
C TYR A 173 -12.63 4.24 -0.91
N LEU A 174 -13.16 5.28 -1.54
CA LEU A 174 -12.69 6.65 -1.36
C LEU A 174 -13.68 7.44 -0.48
N GLY A 175 -13.30 7.66 0.79
CA GLY A 175 -14.17 8.20 1.83
C GLY A 175 -14.51 9.69 1.77
N PRO A 176 -13.63 10.62 1.27
CA PRO A 176 -13.86 12.05 1.40
C PRO A 176 -15.16 12.53 0.73
N LYS A 177 -15.93 13.37 1.42
CA LYS A 177 -17.14 14.01 0.87
C LYS A 177 -16.83 14.83 -0.38
N THR A 178 -15.66 15.45 -0.40
CA THR A 178 -15.17 16.22 -1.55
C THR A 178 -15.01 15.38 -2.82
N LEU A 179 -14.89 14.05 -2.70
CA LEU A 179 -14.87 13.12 -3.83
C LEU A 179 -16.26 12.57 -4.15
N TRP A 180 -16.97 11.97 -3.18
CA TRP A 180 -18.27 11.34 -3.48
C TRP A 180 -19.40 12.35 -3.79
N ALA A 181 -19.24 13.61 -3.39
CA ALA A 181 -20.12 14.70 -3.78
C ALA A 181 -19.66 15.47 -5.04
N SER A 182 -18.54 15.06 -5.66
CA SER A 182 -17.95 15.78 -6.81
C SER A 182 -18.69 15.55 -8.13
N SER A 183 -19.63 14.58 -8.19
CA SER A 183 -20.34 14.24 -9.41
C SER A 183 -21.81 13.94 -9.12
N ARG A 184 -22.60 13.70 -10.18
CA ARG A 184 -24.07 13.63 -10.09
C ARG A 184 -24.56 12.49 -9.20
N TYR A 185 -23.92 11.33 -9.24
CA TYR A 185 -24.32 10.15 -8.52
C TYR A 185 -23.22 9.69 -7.58
N PRO A 186 -23.38 9.85 -6.25
CA PRO A 186 -22.48 9.23 -5.28
C PRO A 186 -22.41 7.71 -5.46
N PHE A 187 -21.25 7.15 -5.16
CA PHE A 187 -21.03 5.72 -5.23
C PHE A 187 -20.29 5.25 -3.97
N ILE A 188 -19.88 4.00 -3.93
CA ILE A 188 -19.22 3.36 -2.79
C ILE A 188 -18.11 4.26 -2.21
N HIS A 189 -18.28 4.67 -0.95
CA HIS A 189 -17.37 5.55 -0.22
C HIS A 189 -17.22 5.18 1.27
N THR A 190 -17.84 4.05 1.67
CA THR A 190 -17.76 3.53 3.04
C THR A 190 -17.38 2.05 3.05
N MET A 191 -16.85 1.56 4.18
CA MET A 191 -16.52 0.16 4.34
C MET A 191 -17.75 -0.77 4.26
N PRO A 192 -18.91 -0.48 4.85
CA PRO A 192 -20.10 -1.29 4.65
C PRO A 192 -20.50 -1.45 3.19
N GLU A 193 -20.54 -0.37 2.40
CA GLU A 193 -20.87 -0.43 0.96
C GLU A 193 -19.82 -1.26 0.19
N MET A 194 -18.54 -1.15 0.53
CA MET A 194 -17.49 -1.99 -0.06
C MET A 194 -17.69 -3.46 0.27
N LYS A 195 -18.09 -3.79 1.50
CA LYS A 195 -18.41 -5.17 1.91
C LYS A 195 -19.62 -5.72 1.14
N GLU A 196 -20.63 -4.90 0.86
CA GLU A 196 -21.76 -5.28 0.00
C GLU A 196 -21.31 -5.64 -1.42
N LEU A 197 -20.41 -4.83 -2.01
CA LEU A 197 -19.86 -5.13 -3.34
C LEU A 197 -19.06 -6.44 -3.33
N ILE A 198 -18.21 -6.65 -2.32
CA ILE A 198 -17.44 -7.89 -2.17
C ILE A 198 -18.37 -9.11 -2.06
N ALA A 199 -19.42 -9.01 -1.26
CA ALA A 199 -20.41 -10.07 -1.12
C ALA A 199 -21.13 -10.38 -2.43
N GLU A 200 -21.55 -9.33 -3.18
CA GLU A 200 -22.16 -9.49 -4.50
C GLU A 200 -21.24 -10.14 -5.52
N MET A 201 -19.93 -9.87 -5.46
CA MET A 201 -18.96 -10.51 -6.33
C MET A 201 -18.86 -12.03 -6.08
N GLY A 202 -19.11 -12.51 -4.86
CA GLY A 202 -19.16 -13.93 -4.52
C GLY A 202 -17.85 -14.68 -4.79
N ARG A 203 -16.69 -14.03 -4.60
CA ARG A 203 -15.35 -14.60 -4.81
C ARG A 203 -14.56 -14.63 -3.50
N PRO A 204 -13.97 -15.77 -3.10
CA PRO A 204 -13.30 -15.91 -1.80
C PRO A 204 -11.95 -15.19 -1.71
N ASN A 205 -11.39 -14.78 -2.85
CA ASN A 205 -10.09 -14.11 -2.95
C ASN A 205 -10.20 -12.58 -3.04
N VAL A 206 -11.33 -12.00 -2.66
CA VAL A 206 -11.55 -10.56 -2.69
C VAL A 206 -11.57 -9.99 -1.27
N GLY A 207 -10.98 -8.80 -1.10
CA GLY A 207 -10.97 -8.08 0.16
C GLY A 207 -10.78 -6.58 -0.06
N ILE A 208 -10.34 -5.89 0.97
CA ILE A 208 -10.23 -4.44 1.02
C ILE A 208 -8.75 -4.03 0.99
N VAL A 209 -8.40 -3.00 0.23
CA VAL A 209 -7.28 -2.13 0.54
C VAL A 209 -7.79 -1.14 1.58
N LEU A 210 -7.28 -1.23 2.79
CA LEU A 210 -7.79 -0.47 3.92
C LEU A 210 -6.89 0.75 4.18
N ASP A 211 -7.35 1.92 3.72
CA ASP A 211 -6.65 3.18 3.95
C ASP A 211 -7.19 3.88 5.20
N SER A 212 -6.29 4.28 6.10
CA SER A 212 -6.61 5.04 7.30
C SER A 212 -7.24 6.40 7.00
N TRP A 213 -6.87 7.05 5.89
CA TRP A 213 -7.46 8.28 5.42
C TRP A 213 -8.92 8.09 5.00
N HIS A 214 -9.18 7.07 4.17
CA HIS A 214 -10.53 6.79 3.70
C HIS A 214 -11.42 6.25 4.81
N TRP A 215 -10.87 5.48 5.75
CA TRP A 215 -11.57 5.08 6.96
C TRP A 215 -11.98 6.31 7.79
N TYR A 216 -11.05 7.24 8.05
CA TYR A 216 -11.30 8.47 8.80
C TYR A 216 -12.32 9.35 8.09
N THR A 217 -12.13 9.66 6.80
CA THR A 217 -12.98 10.59 6.05
C THR A 217 -14.38 10.05 5.75
N ALA A 218 -14.56 8.73 5.78
CA ALA A 218 -15.88 8.07 5.74
C ALA A 218 -16.58 8.05 7.12
N GLY A 219 -15.98 8.58 8.18
CA GLY A 219 -16.51 8.50 9.54
C GLY A 219 -16.44 7.10 10.16
N GLY A 220 -15.51 6.28 9.68
CA GLY A 220 -15.32 4.91 10.18
C GLY A 220 -14.90 4.85 11.64
N THR A 221 -15.30 3.80 12.33
CA THR A 221 -15.04 3.59 13.75
C THR A 221 -14.17 2.36 14.00
N LEU A 222 -13.57 2.27 15.21
CA LEU A 222 -12.86 1.05 15.62
C LEU A 222 -13.81 -0.16 15.73
N ALA A 223 -15.09 0.06 15.97
CA ALA A 223 -16.11 -1.01 15.97
C ALA A 223 -16.26 -1.61 14.56
N ASP A 224 -16.24 -0.79 13.53
CA ASP A 224 -16.29 -1.26 12.15
C ASP A 224 -15.06 -2.10 11.80
N LEU A 225 -13.86 -1.67 12.21
CA LEU A 225 -12.63 -2.44 11.99
C LEU A 225 -12.67 -3.82 12.65
N LYS A 226 -13.28 -3.92 13.86
CA LYS A 226 -13.43 -5.20 14.57
C LYS A 226 -14.36 -6.19 13.87
N THR A 227 -15.13 -5.76 12.89
CA THR A 227 -15.95 -6.64 12.05
C THR A 227 -15.17 -7.33 10.92
N LEU A 228 -13.89 -6.97 10.74
CA LEU A 228 -13.00 -7.55 9.76
C LEU A 228 -12.28 -8.78 10.33
N THR A 229 -11.77 -9.58 9.43
CA THR A 229 -10.81 -10.66 9.70
C THR A 229 -9.54 -10.42 8.90
N ASN A 230 -8.45 -11.14 9.19
CA ASN A 230 -7.24 -11.07 8.37
C ASN A 230 -7.50 -11.35 6.88
N LYS A 231 -8.51 -12.18 6.57
CA LYS A 231 -8.86 -12.49 5.17
C LYS A 231 -9.52 -11.34 4.44
N ASP A 232 -10.10 -10.38 5.16
CA ASP A 232 -10.79 -9.26 4.53
C ASP A 232 -9.82 -8.13 4.14
N VAL A 233 -8.60 -8.09 4.72
CA VAL A 233 -7.61 -7.03 4.46
C VAL A 233 -6.53 -7.54 3.52
N VAL A 234 -6.42 -6.95 2.34
CA VAL A 234 -5.41 -7.32 1.31
C VAL A 234 -4.16 -6.48 1.45
N SER A 235 -4.31 -5.18 1.68
CA SER A 235 -3.23 -4.22 1.88
C SER A 235 -3.71 -3.08 2.77
N ILE A 236 -2.79 -2.33 3.35
CA ILE A 236 -3.09 -1.20 4.22
C ILE A 236 -2.32 0.03 3.73
N ASP A 237 -3.01 1.17 3.66
CA ASP A 237 -2.42 2.46 3.40
C ASP A 237 -2.53 3.32 4.66
N LEU A 238 -1.40 3.88 5.13
CA LEU A 238 -1.35 4.75 6.30
C LEU A 238 -1.11 6.19 5.90
N ASN A 239 -1.93 7.06 6.44
CA ASN A 239 -1.87 8.50 6.27
C ASN A 239 -2.34 9.18 7.57
N ASP A 240 -2.07 10.48 7.68
CA ASP A 240 -2.70 11.33 8.69
C ASP A 240 -3.45 12.48 7.99
N ALA A 241 -4.22 13.26 8.73
CA ALA A 241 -5.04 14.33 8.18
C ALA A 241 -4.52 15.71 8.62
N PRO A 242 -4.65 16.74 7.78
CA PRO A 242 -4.38 18.12 8.19
C PRO A 242 -5.24 18.51 9.39
N GLN A 243 -4.64 19.24 10.33
CA GLN A 243 -5.35 19.80 11.49
C GLN A 243 -6.27 20.95 11.08
N ASN A 244 -7.32 21.17 11.88
CA ASN A 244 -8.24 22.30 11.75
C ASN A 244 -9.04 22.35 10.43
N ILE A 245 -9.11 21.26 9.70
CA ILE A 245 -9.97 21.11 8.53
C ILE A 245 -11.15 20.20 8.92
N PRO A 246 -12.41 20.66 8.78
CA PRO A 246 -13.58 19.83 9.03
C PRO A 246 -13.57 18.53 8.20
N LEU A 247 -14.12 17.46 8.74
CA LEU A 247 -14.14 16.14 8.09
C LEU A 247 -14.71 16.18 6.67
N ASP A 248 -15.77 16.93 6.45
CA ASP A 248 -16.46 17.05 5.17
C ASP A 248 -15.75 17.99 4.16
N GLN A 249 -14.68 18.64 4.59
CA GLN A 249 -13.84 19.53 3.76
C GLN A 249 -12.45 18.94 3.49
N GLN A 250 -12.14 17.78 4.03
CA GLN A 250 -10.87 17.09 3.78
C GLN A 250 -10.69 16.79 2.29
N GLN A 251 -9.49 17.08 1.76
CA GLN A 251 -9.14 16.94 0.35
C GLN A 251 -8.22 15.72 0.15
N ASP A 252 -8.58 14.83 -0.74
CA ASP A 252 -7.84 13.59 -0.98
C ASP A 252 -6.37 13.81 -1.36
N GLY A 253 -6.09 14.84 -2.14
CA GLY A 253 -4.73 15.22 -2.53
C GLY A 253 -3.92 16.00 -1.48
N GLN A 254 -4.41 16.16 -0.26
CA GLN A 254 -3.80 16.96 0.81
C GLN A 254 -3.77 16.20 2.12
N ARG A 255 -3.12 15.05 2.10
CA ARG A 255 -2.93 14.20 3.28
C ARG A 255 -1.60 14.53 3.98
N GLU A 256 -1.43 14.04 5.19
CA GLU A 256 -0.19 14.13 5.95
C GLU A 256 0.47 12.76 6.12
N LEU A 257 1.77 12.78 6.40
CA LEU A 257 2.48 11.54 6.73
C LEU A 257 1.91 10.93 8.02
N PRO A 258 1.91 9.59 8.16
CA PRO A 258 1.44 8.93 9.37
C PRO A 258 2.02 9.54 10.65
N CYS A 259 1.16 9.82 11.63
CA CYS A 259 1.52 10.46 12.90
C CYS A 259 2.10 11.88 12.81
N ALA A 260 1.90 12.59 11.69
CA ALA A 260 2.38 13.98 11.59
C ALA A 260 1.55 14.93 12.45
N THR A 261 0.25 14.73 12.51
CA THR A 261 -0.71 15.62 13.17
C THR A 261 -1.44 14.95 14.34
N GLY A 262 -1.65 13.63 14.27
CA GLY A 262 -2.43 12.88 15.25
C GLY A 262 -3.94 13.07 15.13
N VAL A 263 -4.42 13.56 13.99
CA VAL A 263 -5.86 13.71 13.71
C VAL A 263 -6.53 12.36 13.52
N ILE A 264 -5.87 11.44 12.81
CA ILE A 264 -6.36 10.06 12.64
C ILE A 264 -5.87 9.21 13.83
N ASP A 265 -6.78 8.47 14.48
CA ASP A 265 -6.42 7.51 15.54
C ASP A 265 -5.68 6.29 14.97
N LEU A 266 -4.43 6.49 14.55
CA LEU A 266 -3.59 5.41 14.04
C LEU A 266 -3.23 4.39 15.12
N ALA A 267 -3.21 4.76 16.38
CA ALA A 267 -2.99 3.83 17.49
C ALA A 267 -4.15 2.83 17.58
N GLY A 268 -5.39 3.31 17.63
CA GLY A 268 -6.58 2.46 17.63
C GLY A 268 -6.69 1.62 16.35
N PHE A 269 -6.43 2.22 15.20
CA PHE A 269 -6.46 1.55 13.89
C PHE A 269 -5.48 0.37 13.85
N LEU A 270 -4.19 0.61 14.08
CA LEU A 270 -3.14 -0.41 14.01
C LEU A 270 -3.29 -1.50 15.09
N ASN A 271 -3.65 -1.13 16.32
CA ASN A 271 -3.85 -2.11 17.39
C ASN A 271 -5.07 -2.99 17.12
N THR A 272 -6.15 -2.46 16.55
CA THR A 272 -7.29 -3.28 16.14
C THR A 272 -6.88 -4.31 15.10
N LEU A 273 -6.17 -3.89 14.04
CA LEU A 273 -5.69 -4.80 13.00
C LEU A 273 -4.67 -5.83 13.53
N ASN A 274 -3.79 -5.42 14.43
CA ASN A 274 -2.83 -6.34 15.07
C ASN A 274 -3.56 -7.41 15.89
N THR A 275 -4.58 -7.03 16.65
CA THR A 275 -5.43 -7.97 17.42
C THR A 275 -6.16 -8.98 16.52
N LEU A 276 -6.55 -8.58 15.31
CA LEU A 276 -7.13 -9.48 14.30
C LEU A 276 -6.09 -10.41 13.65
N GLY A 277 -4.81 -10.31 14.03
CA GLY A 277 -3.72 -11.08 13.44
C GLY A 277 -3.44 -10.71 12.00
N CYS A 278 -3.72 -9.47 11.60
CA CYS A 278 -3.55 -8.98 10.24
C CYS A 278 -2.08 -9.11 9.79
N ASP A 279 -1.88 -9.67 8.59
CA ASP A 279 -0.57 -9.86 7.95
C ASP A 279 -0.42 -9.03 6.67
N ALA A 280 -1.35 -8.12 6.43
CA ALA A 280 -1.34 -7.27 5.25
C ALA A 280 -0.11 -6.34 5.25
N PRO A 281 0.52 -6.12 4.08
CA PRO A 281 1.58 -5.14 3.93
C PRO A 281 1.02 -3.71 4.09
N VAL A 282 1.85 -2.81 4.63
CA VAL A 282 1.45 -1.44 5.00
C VAL A 282 2.38 -0.43 4.36
N ARG A 283 1.83 0.51 3.58
CA ARG A 283 2.60 1.64 3.00
C ARG A 283 2.12 2.99 3.53
N CYS A 284 2.93 3.99 3.25
CA CYS A 284 2.55 5.40 3.33
C CYS A 284 2.08 5.87 1.95
N GLU A 285 0.89 6.47 1.88
CA GLU A 285 0.34 7.07 0.65
C GLU A 285 -0.19 8.50 0.92
N PRO A 286 0.70 9.44 1.24
CA PRO A 286 0.27 10.72 1.82
C PRO A 286 -0.25 11.73 0.79
N PHE A 287 -0.09 11.52 -0.52
CA PHE A 287 -0.36 12.54 -1.56
C PHE A 287 0.11 13.95 -1.16
N ASN A 288 1.24 14.00 -0.44
CA ASN A 288 1.77 15.22 0.16
C ASN A 288 2.72 15.93 -0.82
N ALA A 289 2.39 17.16 -1.19
CA ALA A 289 3.18 17.92 -2.16
C ALA A 289 4.59 18.25 -1.65
N ALA A 290 4.75 18.52 -0.36
CA ALA A 290 6.05 18.82 0.23
C ALA A 290 6.96 17.58 0.20
N LEU A 291 6.45 16.40 0.56
CA LEU A 291 7.20 15.15 0.47
C LEU A 291 7.62 14.85 -0.98
N ARG A 292 6.70 15.03 -1.93
CA ARG A 292 6.97 14.77 -3.37
C ARG A 292 7.97 15.74 -3.99
N ALA A 293 8.18 16.91 -3.38
CA ALA A 293 9.18 17.90 -3.80
C ALA A 293 10.57 17.65 -3.20
N MET A 294 10.69 16.75 -2.22
CA MET A 294 11.97 16.43 -1.59
C MET A 294 12.88 15.63 -2.54
N PRO A 295 14.21 15.74 -2.39
CA PRO A 295 15.14 14.78 -2.97
C PRO A 295 14.78 13.34 -2.54
N PRO A 296 15.01 12.33 -3.41
CA PRO A 296 14.63 10.94 -3.10
C PRO A 296 15.11 10.42 -1.74
N ASP A 297 16.35 10.71 -1.36
CA ASP A 297 16.92 10.29 -0.07
C ASP A 297 16.15 10.87 1.13
N GLU A 298 15.78 12.14 1.07
CA GLU A 298 15.02 12.82 2.12
C GLU A 298 13.57 12.29 2.19
N ALA A 299 12.92 12.10 1.05
CA ALA A 299 11.57 11.53 0.99
C ALA A 299 11.52 10.12 1.56
N LEU A 300 12.50 9.28 1.23
CA LEU A 300 12.62 7.91 1.76
C LEU A 300 12.85 7.89 3.27
N ARG A 301 13.74 8.76 3.79
CA ARG A 301 13.98 8.91 5.24
C ARG A 301 12.75 9.40 5.99
N ALA A 302 12.10 10.44 5.49
CA ALA A 302 10.89 10.98 6.10
C ALA A 302 9.77 9.92 6.14
N THR A 303 9.57 9.19 5.04
CA THR A 303 8.57 8.14 4.94
C THR A 303 8.82 7.01 5.94
N ILE A 304 10.02 6.42 5.95
CA ILE A 304 10.29 5.30 6.86
C ILE A 304 10.28 5.72 8.33
N ALA A 305 10.71 6.94 8.65
CA ALA A 305 10.65 7.48 10.02
C ALA A 305 9.21 7.61 10.50
N SER A 306 8.33 8.16 9.67
CA SER A 306 6.89 8.30 9.92
C SER A 306 6.22 6.91 10.10
N MET A 307 6.51 5.95 9.23
CA MET A 307 5.99 4.59 9.33
C MET A 307 6.45 3.87 10.60
N ARG A 308 7.73 4.00 10.97
CA ARG A 308 8.24 3.44 12.23
C ARG A 308 7.59 4.08 13.46
N LYS A 309 7.35 5.40 13.42
CA LYS A 309 6.59 6.09 14.48
C LYS A 309 5.18 5.52 14.61
N ALA A 310 4.48 5.28 13.50
CA ALA A 310 3.16 4.67 13.52
C ALA A 310 3.21 3.23 14.07
N PHE A 311 4.16 2.42 13.64
CA PHE A 311 4.33 1.04 14.11
C PHE A 311 4.72 0.97 15.60
N SER A 312 5.41 1.98 16.15
CA SER A 312 5.71 2.03 17.59
C SER A 312 4.47 2.22 18.47
N LEU A 313 3.31 2.55 17.88
CA LEU A 313 2.02 2.63 18.60
C LEU A 313 1.38 1.25 18.79
N ILE A 314 1.88 0.20 18.11
CA ILE A 314 1.38 -1.17 18.25
C ILE A 314 1.86 -1.72 19.59
N ARG A 315 0.89 -2.14 20.43
CA ARG A 315 1.17 -2.73 21.74
C ARG A 315 1.55 -4.20 21.58
N ALA A 316 2.45 -4.65 22.45
CA ALA A 316 2.87 -6.04 22.55
C ALA A 316 1.73 -6.97 22.98
#